data_e8450777335fba84b0195fff198ec61b
#
_entry.id   e8450777335fba84b0195fff198ec61b
#
_cell.length_a   1.000
_cell.length_b   1.000
_cell.length_c   1.000
_cell.angle_alpha   90.00
_cell.angle_beta   90.00
_cell.angle_gamma   90.00
#
_symmetry.space_group_name_H-M   'P 1'
#
loop_
_entity.id
_entity.type
_entity.pdbx_description
1 polymer ?
#
loop_
_entity_poly.entity_id
_entity_poly.type
_entity_poly.pdbx_seq_one_letter_code
_entity_poly.pdbx_strand_id
1 'polypeptide(L)'
;ALVKQSAETVDWLTKKVGMQFSANAAAADGIGAYQLLPISSDASRPAGAEEVEKLEQYVKKLGGIIRTATPAWKILTTDDGRVSGVAAADGKNRFTFRAKSVVLASGGFAADLMKVTSRQPRWAVYVERTGAAKTSTGDGLTMGLQVGAKEVSDSWLMGTQFAPAYPEMTAAMLGPRGFAGATLVNEKGLRFVKEDLPNITSEMSQQLDVWLLTDSKDPEKAKTLRNYLGFDTVVHGSTPEELGRRMGARADNVKQTIE
;
A
#
# COMPACT_ATOMS: atom_id res chain seq x y z
N ALA A 1 21.84 -10.41 2.86
CA ALA A 1 21.35 -10.63 4.24
C ALA A 1 19.88 -11.09 4.22
N LEU A 2 18.95 -10.34 3.64
CA LEU A 2 17.50 -10.61 3.68
C LEU A 2 17.15 -12.05 3.23
N VAL A 3 17.60 -12.47 2.04
CA VAL A 3 17.30 -13.80 1.47
C VAL A 3 17.82 -14.94 2.37
N LYS A 4 18.98 -14.77 3.01
CA LYS A 4 19.53 -15.78 3.91
C LYS A 4 18.78 -15.92 5.22
N GLN A 5 18.14 -14.84 5.69
CA GLN A 5 17.44 -14.82 6.98
C GLN A 5 15.93 -15.02 6.85
N SER A 6 15.38 -14.98 5.63
CA SER A 6 13.93 -15.07 5.43
C SER A 6 13.32 -16.37 5.97
N ALA A 7 13.97 -17.51 5.74
CA ALA A 7 13.50 -18.80 6.22
C ALA A 7 13.49 -18.86 7.77
N GLU A 8 14.55 -18.39 8.41
CA GLU A 8 14.63 -18.33 9.88
C GLU A 8 13.57 -17.38 10.47
N THR A 9 13.31 -16.26 9.78
CA THR A 9 12.28 -15.29 10.18
C THR A 9 10.88 -15.92 10.11
N VAL A 10 10.57 -16.63 9.03
CA VAL A 10 9.28 -17.34 8.89
C VAL A 10 9.14 -18.42 9.94
N ASP A 11 10.19 -19.18 10.19
CA ASP A 11 10.24 -20.18 11.27
C ASP A 11 9.99 -19.56 12.64
N TRP A 12 10.59 -18.42 12.93
CA TRP A 12 10.36 -17.68 14.17
C TRP A 12 8.93 -17.18 14.29
N LEU A 13 8.38 -16.56 13.24
CA LEU A 13 6.99 -16.11 13.19
C LEU A 13 6.02 -17.27 13.43
N THR A 14 6.27 -18.41 12.82
CA THR A 14 5.42 -19.61 12.98
C THR A 14 5.55 -20.24 14.35
N LYS A 15 6.78 -20.52 14.80
CA LYS A 15 7.03 -21.32 16.00
C LYS A 15 6.94 -20.52 17.30
N LYS A 16 7.29 -19.24 17.28
CA LYS A 16 7.34 -18.37 18.47
C LYS A 16 6.16 -17.43 18.58
N VAL A 17 5.75 -16.82 17.46
CA VAL A 17 4.63 -15.88 17.41
C VAL A 17 3.31 -16.59 17.18
N GLY A 18 3.31 -17.75 16.51
CA GLY A 18 2.11 -18.55 16.24
C GLY A 18 1.37 -18.10 14.96
N MET A 19 2.08 -17.47 14.04
CA MET A 19 1.51 -17.11 12.73
C MET A 19 1.36 -18.35 11.85
N GLN A 20 0.36 -18.31 10.97
CA GLN A 20 0.12 -19.35 9.97
C GLN A 20 0.35 -18.77 8.57
N PHE A 21 0.93 -19.58 7.71
CA PHE A 21 1.20 -19.20 6.33
C PHE A 21 0.70 -20.26 5.36
N SER A 22 0.15 -19.84 4.22
CA SER A 22 -0.08 -20.72 3.07
C SER A 22 1.06 -20.59 2.08
N ALA A 23 1.49 -21.71 1.56
CA ALA A 23 2.34 -21.72 0.37
C ALA A 23 1.45 -21.42 -0.85
N ASN A 24 1.49 -20.22 -1.37
CA ASN A 24 0.84 -19.93 -2.64
C ASN A 24 1.85 -20.18 -3.77
N ALA A 25 1.64 -21.25 -4.52
CA ALA A 25 2.45 -21.60 -5.69
C ALA A 25 2.15 -20.72 -6.91
N ALA A 26 1.33 -19.70 -6.77
CA ALA A 26 0.96 -18.83 -7.87
C ALA A 26 2.04 -17.76 -8.13
N ALA A 27 3.13 -18.20 -8.73
CA ALA A 27 3.93 -17.30 -9.55
C ALA A 27 3.17 -17.04 -10.85
N ALA A 28 2.13 -16.23 -10.80
CA ALA A 28 1.38 -15.81 -11.99
C ALA A 28 2.21 -14.93 -12.95
N ASP A 29 3.44 -14.63 -12.60
CA ASP A 29 4.31 -13.66 -13.26
C ASP A 29 5.66 -14.22 -13.74
N GLY A 30 5.82 -15.54 -13.75
CA GLY A 30 7.05 -16.17 -14.28
C GLY A 30 8.30 -15.96 -13.42
N ILE A 31 8.22 -15.17 -12.36
CA ILE A 31 9.24 -15.05 -11.33
C ILE A 31 8.96 -16.16 -10.33
N GLY A 32 9.57 -17.30 -10.46
CA GLY A 32 9.36 -18.51 -9.67
C GLY A 32 9.59 -18.37 -8.16
N ALA A 33 8.97 -17.40 -7.54
CA ALA A 33 9.04 -17.13 -6.12
C ALA A 33 7.81 -17.74 -5.44
N TYR A 34 8.05 -18.73 -4.59
CA TYR A 34 7.04 -19.16 -3.62
C TYR A 34 6.76 -18.00 -2.68
N GLN A 35 5.55 -17.47 -2.72
CA GLN A 35 5.09 -16.47 -1.76
C GLN A 35 4.41 -17.19 -0.61
N LEU A 36 4.91 -16.98 0.60
CA LEU A 36 4.21 -17.34 1.82
C LEU A 36 3.28 -16.19 2.17
N LEU A 37 1.98 -16.45 2.14
CA LEU A 37 0.97 -15.48 2.53
C LEU A 37 0.48 -15.80 3.95
N PRO A 38 0.42 -14.80 4.85
CA PRO A 38 -0.20 -15.01 6.16
C PRO A 38 -1.67 -15.41 5.98
N ILE A 39 -2.12 -16.36 6.79
CA ILE A 39 -3.51 -16.82 6.80
C ILE A 39 -4.14 -16.39 8.11
N SER A 40 -5.34 -15.81 8.05
CA SER A 40 -6.15 -15.61 9.24
C SER A 40 -6.80 -16.92 9.68
N SER A 41 -6.85 -17.14 10.99
CA SER A 41 -7.63 -18.24 11.60
C SER A 41 -9.15 -18.02 11.46
N ASP A 42 -9.55 -16.76 11.21
CA ASP A 42 -10.92 -16.34 10.94
C ASP A 42 -10.99 -15.72 9.53
N ALA A 43 -11.67 -16.42 8.61
CA ALA A 43 -11.80 -15.98 7.21
C ALA A 43 -12.55 -14.64 7.04
N SER A 44 -13.26 -14.17 8.05
CA SER A 44 -13.92 -12.87 8.06
C SER A 44 -12.99 -11.70 8.37
N ARG A 45 -11.75 -12.00 8.83
CA ARG A 45 -10.77 -10.99 9.26
C ARG A 45 -9.57 -10.93 8.33
N PRO A 46 -9.06 -9.71 8.04
CA PRO A 46 -7.81 -9.58 7.31
C PRO A 46 -6.64 -10.27 8.05
N ALA A 47 -5.87 -11.08 7.34
CA ALA A 47 -4.72 -11.79 7.92
C ALA A 47 -3.70 -10.86 8.57
N GLY A 48 -3.46 -9.67 7.97
CA GLY A 48 -2.55 -8.68 8.55
C GLY A 48 -3.00 -8.13 9.92
N ALA A 49 -4.30 -8.04 10.17
CA ALA A 49 -4.80 -7.63 11.49
C ALA A 49 -4.50 -8.69 12.56
N GLU A 50 -4.69 -9.97 12.25
CA GLU A 50 -4.35 -11.07 13.16
C GLU A 50 -2.84 -11.18 13.39
N GLU A 51 -2.06 -10.93 12.33
CA GLU A 51 -0.59 -10.87 12.43
C GLU A 51 -0.13 -9.84 13.47
N VAL A 52 -0.64 -8.61 13.37
CA VAL A 52 -0.32 -7.54 14.30
C VAL A 52 -0.73 -7.90 15.73
N GLU A 53 -1.92 -8.48 15.92
CA GLU A 53 -2.35 -8.93 17.26
C GLU A 53 -1.45 -10.00 17.87
N LYS A 54 -1.05 -10.99 17.08
CA LYS A 54 -0.13 -12.04 17.55
C LYS A 54 1.23 -11.48 17.93
N LEU A 55 1.76 -10.54 17.13
CA LEU A 55 3.00 -9.83 17.44
C LEU A 55 2.86 -8.99 18.72
N GLU A 56 1.74 -8.28 18.88
CA GLU A 56 1.45 -7.53 20.12
C GLU A 56 1.41 -8.43 21.35
N GLN A 57 0.72 -9.55 21.27
CA GLN A 57 0.65 -10.54 22.35
C GLN A 57 2.03 -11.09 22.67
N TYR A 58 2.84 -11.37 21.66
CA TYR A 58 4.19 -11.88 21.86
C TYR A 58 5.10 -10.85 22.53
N VAL A 59 5.04 -9.57 22.13
CA VAL A 59 5.76 -8.48 22.79
C VAL A 59 5.38 -8.38 24.28
N LYS A 60 4.08 -8.41 24.59
CA LYS A 60 3.58 -8.38 25.97
C LYS A 60 4.05 -9.58 26.79
N LYS A 61 4.04 -10.77 26.18
CA LYS A 61 4.55 -12.01 26.81
C LYS A 61 6.03 -11.92 27.19
N LEU A 62 6.81 -11.18 26.40
CA LEU A 62 8.23 -10.91 26.67
C LEU A 62 8.46 -9.76 27.68
N GLY A 63 7.41 -9.18 28.25
CA GLY A 63 7.49 -8.05 29.16
C GLY A 63 7.65 -6.70 28.46
N GLY A 64 7.47 -6.64 27.14
CA GLY A 64 7.48 -5.40 26.39
C GLY A 64 6.25 -4.53 26.67
N ILE A 65 6.44 -3.21 26.63
CA ILE A 65 5.38 -2.23 26.85
C ILE A 65 5.00 -1.61 25.50
N ILE A 66 3.71 -1.69 25.15
CA ILE A 66 3.16 -1.05 23.95
C ILE A 66 2.31 0.15 24.40
N ARG A 67 2.59 1.31 23.85
CA ARG A 67 1.79 2.52 24.05
C ARG A 67 1.21 2.98 22.71
N THR A 68 -0.09 2.95 22.63
CA THR A 68 -0.85 3.51 21.49
C THR A 68 -1.23 4.96 21.75
N ALA A 69 -1.68 5.67 20.71
CA ALA A 69 -2.10 7.08 20.78
C ALA A 69 -1.05 8.00 21.45
N THR A 70 0.23 7.65 21.34
CA THR A 70 1.35 8.37 21.96
C THR A 70 2.41 8.70 20.90
N PRO A 71 2.11 9.61 19.94
CA PRO A 71 3.04 9.97 18.89
C PRO A 71 4.34 10.54 19.45
N ALA A 72 5.45 10.02 18.91
CA ALA A 72 6.77 10.56 19.17
C ALA A 72 7.07 11.70 18.17
N TRP A 73 7.74 12.75 18.62
CA TRP A 73 8.10 13.88 17.73
C TRP A 73 9.59 14.22 17.74
N LYS A 74 10.38 13.67 18.65
CA LYS A 74 11.80 13.98 18.76
C LYS A 74 12.60 12.81 19.31
N ILE A 75 13.73 12.52 18.68
CA ILE A 75 14.78 11.71 19.25
C ILE A 75 15.62 12.60 20.16
N LEU A 76 15.87 12.14 21.38
CA LEU A 76 16.68 12.85 22.36
C LEU A 76 18.13 12.41 22.22
N THR A 77 19.04 13.39 22.34
CA THR A 77 20.48 13.16 22.35
C THR A 77 21.11 13.75 23.60
N THR A 78 22.25 13.23 23.97
CA THR A 78 23.16 13.83 24.96
C THR A 78 23.98 14.95 24.31
N ASP A 79 24.70 15.75 25.09
CA ASP A 79 25.53 16.86 24.59
C ASP A 79 26.62 16.40 23.63
N ASP A 80 27.08 15.18 23.75
CA ASP A 80 28.03 14.53 22.83
C ASP A 80 27.37 13.88 21.61
N GLY A 81 26.06 14.13 21.40
CA GLY A 81 25.31 13.70 20.19
C GLY A 81 24.81 12.25 20.21
N ARG A 82 25.04 11.48 21.28
CA ARG A 82 24.53 10.10 21.37
C ARG A 82 23.04 10.09 21.64
N VAL A 83 22.32 9.18 20.98
CA VAL A 83 20.90 8.95 21.25
C VAL A 83 20.70 8.54 22.71
N SER A 84 19.74 9.18 23.39
CA SER A 84 19.43 8.96 24.80
C SER A 84 17.96 8.65 25.09
N GLY A 85 17.10 8.68 24.07
CA GLY A 85 15.69 8.38 24.22
C GLY A 85 14.79 9.03 23.20
N VAL A 86 13.51 9.15 23.54
CA VAL A 86 12.46 9.70 22.67
C VAL A 86 11.52 10.58 23.49
N ALA A 87 11.10 11.71 22.94
CA ALA A 87 10.00 12.52 23.43
C ALA A 87 8.70 12.18 22.68
N ALA A 88 7.62 12.02 23.44
CA ALA A 88 6.29 11.67 22.93
C ALA A 88 5.19 12.38 23.75
N ALA A 89 3.95 12.39 23.25
CA ALA A 89 2.79 12.91 23.99
C ALA A 89 1.52 12.11 23.67
N ASP A 90 0.56 12.13 24.59
CA ASP A 90 -0.76 11.52 24.42
C ASP A 90 -1.90 12.55 24.33
N GLY A 91 -1.60 13.79 24.01
CA GLY A 91 -2.54 14.90 23.95
C GLY A 91 -2.78 15.61 25.29
N LYS A 92 -2.52 14.94 26.42
CA LYS A 92 -2.62 15.50 27.79
C LYS A 92 -1.26 15.62 28.45
N ASN A 93 -0.42 14.61 28.27
CA ASN A 93 0.85 14.45 28.94
C ASN A 93 2.00 14.41 27.94
N ARG A 94 3.14 14.95 28.35
CA ARG A 94 4.42 14.81 27.65
C ARG A 94 5.25 13.76 28.34
N PHE A 95 5.87 12.89 27.56
CA PHE A 95 6.70 11.79 28.05
C PHE A 95 8.12 11.93 27.54
N THR A 96 9.05 11.59 28.40
CA THR A 96 10.45 11.38 28.06
C THR A 96 10.79 9.92 28.32
N PHE A 97 10.94 9.15 27.26
CA PHE A 97 11.38 7.77 27.35
C PHE A 97 12.90 7.73 27.20
N ARG A 98 13.60 7.40 28.28
CA ARG A 98 15.06 7.21 28.24
C ARG A 98 15.38 5.81 27.75
N ALA A 99 16.33 5.69 26.81
CA ALA A 99 16.72 4.42 26.21
C ALA A 99 18.19 4.46 25.80
N LYS A 100 18.83 3.30 25.83
CA LYS A 100 20.20 3.11 25.33
C LYS A 100 20.28 3.14 23.80
N SER A 101 19.18 2.79 23.13
CA SER A 101 19.03 2.82 21.67
C SER A 101 17.58 3.05 21.28
N VAL A 102 17.36 3.59 20.10
CA VAL A 102 16.03 3.83 19.51
C VAL A 102 16.00 3.17 18.13
N VAL A 103 14.96 2.38 17.88
CA VAL A 103 14.68 1.81 16.57
C VAL A 103 13.56 2.59 15.93
N LEU A 104 13.80 3.15 14.74
CA LEU A 104 12.78 3.79 13.91
C LEU A 104 12.13 2.75 13.01
N ALA A 105 10.88 2.41 13.30
CA ALA A 105 10.07 1.47 12.55
C ALA A 105 8.67 2.04 12.26
N SER A 106 8.56 3.36 12.08
CA SER A 106 7.31 4.12 11.96
C SER A 106 6.73 4.16 10.54
N GLY A 107 7.23 3.33 9.63
CA GLY A 107 6.78 3.29 8.25
C GLY A 107 7.29 4.44 7.39
N GLY A 108 6.63 4.65 6.25
CA GLY A 108 7.00 5.65 5.25
C GLY A 108 6.25 6.96 5.37
N PHE A 109 6.18 7.69 4.26
CA PHE A 109 5.62 9.05 4.20
C PHE A 109 4.51 9.20 3.12
N ALA A 110 3.94 8.10 2.65
CA ALA A 110 2.98 8.13 1.53
C ALA A 110 1.66 8.88 1.83
N ALA A 111 1.38 9.17 3.10
CA ALA A 111 0.23 9.98 3.51
C ALA A 111 0.58 11.46 3.77
N ASP A 112 1.83 11.89 3.53
CA ASP A 112 2.27 13.27 3.68
C ASP A 112 2.43 13.93 2.30
N LEU A 113 1.50 14.82 1.93
CA LEU A 113 1.49 15.52 0.65
C LEU A 113 2.80 16.28 0.39
N MET A 114 3.34 16.96 1.40
CA MET A 114 4.55 17.76 1.23
C MET A 114 5.78 16.88 0.98
N LYS A 115 5.92 15.78 1.72
CA LYS A 115 7.02 14.84 1.52
C LYS A 115 6.93 14.10 0.19
N VAL A 116 5.71 13.74 -0.24
CA VAL A 116 5.47 13.14 -1.55
C VAL A 116 5.80 14.14 -2.66
N THR A 117 5.25 15.35 -2.59
CA THR A 117 5.43 16.37 -3.63
C THR A 117 6.89 16.81 -3.77
N SER A 118 7.62 16.94 -2.66
CA SER A 118 9.02 17.33 -2.69
C SER A 118 9.95 16.29 -3.35
N ARG A 119 9.56 15.02 -3.34
CA ARG A 119 10.34 13.93 -3.92
C ARG A 119 9.84 13.51 -5.28
N GLN A 120 8.53 13.47 -5.44
CA GLN A 120 7.84 12.99 -6.64
C GLN A 120 6.60 13.84 -6.93
N PRO A 121 6.75 15.05 -7.51
CA PRO A 121 5.64 15.99 -7.72
C PRO A 121 4.44 15.39 -8.47
N ARG A 122 4.69 14.48 -9.42
CA ARG A 122 3.64 13.81 -10.20
C ARG A 122 2.71 12.93 -9.37
N TRP A 123 3.14 12.51 -8.18
CA TRP A 123 2.36 11.65 -7.30
C TRP A 123 1.49 12.42 -6.30
N ALA A 124 1.61 13.75 -6.28
CA ALA A 124 0.85 14.60 -5.37
C ALA A 124 -0.67 14.35 -5.46
N VAL A 125 -1.20 14.14 -6.66
CA VAL A 125 -2.62 13.88 -6.92
C VAL A 125 -3.13 12.54 -6.36
N TYR A 126 -2.23 11.64 -6.01
CA TYR A 126 -2.57 10.32 -5.48
C TYR A 126 -2.44 10.21 -3.96
N VAL A 127 -1.99 11.25 -3.27
CA VAL A 127 -1.76 11.19 -1.81
C VAL A 127 -3.05 10.91 -1.05
N GLU A 128 -4.15 11.53 -1.45
CA GLU A 128 -5.47 11.29 -0.85
C GLU A 128 -6.03 9.90 -1.17
N ARG A 129 -5.48 9.25 -2.20
CA ARG A 129 -5.87 7.91 -2.68
C ARG A 129 -4.84 6.85 -2.28
N THR A 130 -3.97 7.16 -1.32
CA THR A 130 -2.94 6.22 -0.88
C THR A 130 -3.57 5.06 -0.09
N GLY A 131 -3.06 3.84 -0.34
CA GLY A 131 -3.36 2.68 0.51
C GLY A 131 -2.51 2.57 1.75
N ALA A 132 -1.60 3.51 1.95
CA ALA A 132 -0.82 3.56 3.17
C ALA A 132 -1.70 3.99 4.36
N ALA A 133 -1.34 3.56 5.55
CA ALA A 133 -1.99 4.04 6.75
C ALA A 133 -1.93 5.58 6.82
N LYS A 134 -3.00 6.23 7.26
CA LYS A 134 -3.07 7.70 7.42
C LYS A 134 -1.96 8.25 8.33
N THR A 135 -1.39 7.40 9.17
CA THR A 135 -0.25 7.68 10.04
C THR A 135 1.11 7.55 9.36
N SER A 136 1.17 7.17 8.08
CA SER A 136 2.43 7.10 7.30
C SER A 136 2.86 8.49 6.84
N THR A 137 3.14 9.35 7.81
CA THR A 137 3.49 10.78 7.63
C THR A 137 4.99 11.03 7.62
N GLY A 138 5.81 9.98 7.75
CA GLY A 138 7.27 10.08 7.69
C GLY A 138 7.90 10.73 8.91
N ASP A 139 7.27 10.62 10.08
CA ASP A 139 7.76 11.23 11.32
C ASP A 139 9.12 10.65 11.72
N GLY A 140 9.29 9.32 11.58
CA GLY A 140 10.58 8.68 11.86
C GLY A 140 11.69 9.14 10.92
N LEU A 141 11.38 9.35 9.64
CA LEU A 141 12.33 9.93 8.68
C LEU A 141 12.76 11.32 9.14
N THR A 142 11.80 12.17 9.47
CA THR A 142 12.07 13.53 9.96
C THR A 142 12.93 13.52 11.22
N MET A 143 12.57 12.71 12.22
CA MET A 143 13.32 12.59 13.47
C MET A 143 14.73 12.01 13.24
N GLY A 144 14.86 11.05 12.34
CA GLY A 144 16.17 10.48 11.99
C GLY A 144 17.10 11.51 11.38
N LEU A 145 16.61 12.29 10.40
CA LEU A 145 17.37 13.36 9.75
C LEU A 145 17.83 14.43 10.76
N GLN A 146 16.98 14.78 11.73
CA GLN A 146 17.30 15.76 12.77
C GLN A 146 18.49 15.36 13.66
N VAL A 147 18.76 14.06 13.78
CA VAL A 147 19.90 13.53 14.56
C VAL A 147 21.04 13.03 13.69
N GLY A 148 21.05 13.40 12.41
CA GLY A 148 22.15 13.13 11.49
C GLY A 148 22.06 11.79 10.76
N ALA A 149 20.92 11.12 10.76
CA ALA A 149 20.73 9.95 9.91
C ALA A 149 20.79 10.32 8.42
N LYS A 150 21.30 9.41 7.61
CA LYS A 150 21.37 9.59 6.15
C LYS A 150 20.07 9.05 5.53
N GLU A 151 19.43 9.86 4.69
CA GLU A 151 18.37 9.38 3.82
C GLU A 151 18.97 8.68 2.59
N VAL A 152 18.42 7.53 2.21
CA VAL A 152 18.73 6.89 0.95
C VAL A 152 17.90 7.58 -0.13
N SER A 153 18.58 8.35 -1.00
CA SER A 153 17.93 9.22 -2.00
C SER A 153 17.10 8.48 -3.05
N ASP A 154 17.35 7.19 -3.21
CA ASP A 154 16.66 6.34 -4.21
C ASP A 154 15.42 5.65 -3.65
N SER A 155 14.89 6.16 -2.54
CA SER A 155 13.63 5.68 -1.96
C SER A 155 12.45 6.14 -2.83
N TRP A 156 11.90 5.20 -3.60
CA TRP A 156 10.77 5.45 -4.48
C TRP A 156 9.44 5.22 -3.76
N LEU A 157 8.44 6.01 -4.13
CA LEU A 157 7.06 5.67 -3.81
C LEU A 157 6.64 4.46 -4.64
N MET A 158 6.09 3.45 -3.98
CA MET A 158 5.53 2.31 -4.68
C MET A 158 4.09 2.63 -5.09
N GLY A 159 3.85 2.75 -6.38
CA GLY A 159 2.51 2.78 -6.92
C GLY A 159 1.93 1.38 -6.96
N THR A 160 0.81 1.20 -6.30
CA THR A 160 0.04 -0.03 -6.41
C THR A 160 -0.85 0.08 -7.63
N GLN A 161 -0.67 -0.82 -8.58
CA GLN A 161 -1.50 -0.85 -9.79
C GLN A 161 -2.94 -1.22 -9.41
N PHE A 162 -3.90 -0.39 -9.85
CA PHE A 162 -5.33 -0.71 -9.84
C PHE A 162 -5.95 -1.01 -8.47
N ALA A 163 -5.73 -0.13 -7.53
CA ALA A 163 -6.58 -0.08 -6.37
C ALA A 163 -7.79 0.84 -6.66
N PRO A 164 -9.00 0.46 -6.25
CA PRO A 164 -10.14 1.37 -6.31
C PRO A 164 -9.82 2.66 -5.56
N ALA A 165 -10.13 3.81 -6.15
CA ALA A 165 -9.80 5.09 -5.56
C ALA A 165 -10.62 5.43 -4.31
N TYR A 166 -11.68 4.70 -4.02
CA TYR A 166 -12.63 5.02 -2.93
C TYR A 166 -13.58 3.83 -2.66
N PRO A 167 -14.16 3.65 -1.45
CA PRO A 167 -14.13 4.54 -0.29
C PRO A 167 -12.95 4.36 0.65
N GLU A 168 -12.41 3.20 0.73
CA GLU A 168 -11.16 2.88 1.44
C GLU A 168 -10.58 1.66 0.74
N MET A 169 -9.30 1.68 0.48
CA MET A 169 -8.63 0.55 -0.18
C MET A 169 -8.80 -0.74 0.64
N THR A 170 -9.94 -1.37 0.50
CA THR A 170 -10.11 -2.74 0.93
C THR A 170 -9.56 -3.65 -0.16
N ALA A 171 -8.27 -3.90 -0.08
CA ALA A 171 -7.58 -5.15 -0.39
C ALA A 171 -7.76 -5.86 -1.74
N ALA A 172 -8.63 -5.47 -2.64
CA ALA A 172 -8.67 -6.09 -3.95
C ALA A 172 -7.87 -5.24 -4.94
N MET A 173 -6.60 -5.54 -5.04
CA MET A 173 -5.80 -5.06 -6.17
C MET A 173 -6.37 -5.66 -7.44
N LEU A 174 -7.20 -4.88 -8.13
CA LEU A 174 -7.69 -5.20 -9.46
C LEU A 174 -6.55 -4.90 -10.46
N GLY A 175 -5.50 -5.72 -10.43
CA GLY A 175 -4.43 -5.58 -11.41
C GLY A 175 -4.88 -6.05 -12.79
N PRO A 176 -4.22 -5.61 -13.88
CA PRO A 176 -4.42 -6.18 -15.22
C PRO A 176 -4.26 -7.69 -15.22
N ARG A 177 -3.45 -8.21 -14.31
CA ARG A 177 -3.26 -9.66 -14.10
C ARG A 177 -4.47 -10.35 -13.50
N GLY A 178 -5.30 -9.65 -12.71
CA GLY A 178 -6.58 -10.16 -12.22
C GLY A 178 -7.71 -10.08 -13.25
N PHE A 179 -7.52 -9.25 -14.28
CA PHE A 179 -8.48 -9.09 -15.39
C PHE A 179 -7.75 -9.32 -16.72
N ALA A 180 -7.42 -10.57 -17.03
CA ALA A 180 -6.81 -10.91 -18.31
C ALA A 180 -7.64 -10.34 -19.47
N GLY A 181 -6.99 -9.63 -20.39
CA GLY A 181 -7.65 -8.95 -21.50
C GLY A 181 -8.29 -7.59 -21.16
N ALA A 182 -8.06 -7.04 -19.98
CA ALA A 182 -8.47 -5.67 -19.68
C ALA A 182 -7.58 -4.65 -20.40
N THR A 183 -8.15 -3.49 -20.73
CA THR A 183 -7.47 -2.39 -21.42
C THR A 183 -7.44 -1.14 -20.54
N LEU A 184 -6.29 -0.49 -20.49
CA LEU A 184 -6.11 0.77 -19.77
C LEU A 184 -6.38 1.96 -20.66
N VAL A 185 -7.26 2.84 -20.20
CA VAL A 185 -7.55 4.10 -20.86
C VAL A 185 -7.39 5.29 -19.92
N ASN A 186 -7.03 6.42 -20.47
CA ASN A 186 -6.92 7.67 -19.71
C ASN A 186 -8.28 8.38 -19.57
N GLU A 187 -8.27 9.57 -18.96
CA GLU A 187 -9.44 10.42 -18.78
C GLU A 187 -10.17 10.80 -20.10
N LYS A 188 -9.49 10.66 -21.23
CA LYS A 188 -10.07 10.93 -22.56
C LYS A 188 -10.71 9.69 -23.19
N GLY A 189 -10.56 8.51 -22.56
CA GLY A 189 -11.03 7.23 -23.09
C GLY A 189 -10.08 6.60 -24.12
N LEU A 190 -8.84 7.06 -24.21
CA LEU A 190 -7.82 6.55 -25.13
C LEU A 190 -6.89 5.56 -24.41
N ARG A 191 -6.62 4.43 -25.04
CA ARG A 191 -5.55 3.54 -24.61
C ARG A 191 -4.21 4.24 -24.72
N PHE A 192 -3.44 4.28 -23.64
CA PHE A 192 -2.19 5.04 -23.57
C PHE A 192 -0.96 4.16 -23.36
N VAL A 193 -1.15 2.87 -23.06
CA VAL A 193 -0.06 1.94 -22.73
C VAL A 193 -0.41 0.51 -23.16
N LYS A 194 0.61 -0.33 -23.32
CA LYS A 194 0.46 -1.78 -23.37
C LYS A 194 0.48 -2.33 -21.95
N GLU A 195 -0.50 -3.14 -21.61
CA GLU A 195 -0.75 -3.60 -20.23
C GLU A 195 0.28 -4.61 -19.71
N ASP A 196 1.13 -5.14 -20.57
CA ASP A 196 2.21 -6.09 -20.26
C ASP A 196 3.56 -5.42 -19.95
N LEU A 197 3.64 -4.08 -20.06
CA LEU A 197 4.88 -3.36 -19.80
C LEU A 197 5.26 -3.39 -18.31
N PRO A 198 6.55 -3.59 -18.00
CA PRO A 198 7.03 -3.61 -16.61
C PRO A 198 6.89 -2.27 -15.89
N ASN A 199 6.86 -1.16 -16.64
CA ASN A 199 6.81 0.22 -16.12
C ASN A 199 5.41 0.85 -16.18
N ILE A 200 4.36 0.04 -16.23
CA ILE A 200 2.98 0.50 -16.38
C ILE A 200 2.58 1.59 -15.35
N THR A 201 3.08 1.49 -14.12
CA THR A 201 2.81 2.49 -13.07
C THR A 201 3.37 3.87 -13.42
N SER A 202 4.53 3.92 -14.07
CA SER A 202 5.12 5.18 -14.55
C SER A 202 4.24 5.83 -15.62
N GLU A 203 3.74 5.04 -16.55
CA GLU A 203 2.84 5.52 -17.61
C GLU A 203 1.49 6.00 -17.04
N MET A 204 0.95 5.25 -16.08
CA MET A 204 -0.27 5.65 -15.37
C MET A 204 -0.10 6.99 -14.65
N SER A 205 1.05 7.22 -14.01
CA SER A 205 1.33 8.46 -13.27
C SER A 205 1.42 9.71 -14.14
N GLN A 206 1.44 9.56 -15.46
CA GLN A 206 1.43 10.65 -16.42
C GLN A 206 0.01 11.03 -16.87
N GLN A 207 -1.00 10.23 -16.51
CA GLN A 207 -2.40 10.50 -16.81
C GLN A 207 -3.08 11.22 -15.63
N LEU A 208 -4.12 11.98 -15.90
CA LEU A 208 -4.93 12.62 -14.85
C LEU A 208 -5.83 11.61 -14.16
N ASP A 209 -6.39 10.70 -14.93
CA ASP A 209 -7.21 9.59 -14.43
C ASP A 209 -6.99 8.36 -15.29
N VAL A 210 -7.16 7.19 -14.70
CA VAL A 210 -6.95 5.91 -15.38
C VAL A 210 -8.12 4.98 -15.10
N TRP A 211 -8.70 4.45 -16.16
CA TRP A 211 -9.75 3.46 -16.11
C TRP A 211 -9.27 2.12 -16.62
N LEU A 212 -9.71 1.06 -15.96
CA LEU A 212 -9.53 -0.31 -16.41
C LEU A 212 -10.82 -0.77 -17.10
N LEU A 213 -10.79 -0.94 -18.42
CA LEU A 213 -11.91 -1.46 -19.20
C LEU A 213 -11.84 -2.99 -19.27
N THR A 214 -12.93 -3.65 -18.94
CA THR A 214 -13.07 -5.10 -19.08
C THR A 214 -14.51 -5.46 -19.43
N ASP A 215 -14.72 -6.62 -20.03
CA ASP A 215 -16.06 -7.16 -20.26
C ASP A 215 -16.51 -8.03 -19.06
N SER A 216 -17.80 -8.31 -19.02
CA SER A 216 -18.44 -9.16 -18.01
C SER A 216 -18.82 -10.55 -18.53
N LYS A 217 -18.21 -11.02 -19.64
CA LYS A 217 -18.52 -12.33 -20.24
C LYS A 217 -18.03 -13.47 -19.36
N ASP A 218 -16.92 -13.26 -18.65
CA ASP A 218 -16.42 -14.20 -17.65
C ASP A 218 -17.26 -14.09 -16.36
N PRO A 219 -17.90 -15.19 -15.90
CA PRO A 219 -18.75 -15.19 -14.71
C PRO A 219 -18.03 -14.78 -13.42
N GLU A 220 -16.76 -15.17 -13.25
CA GLU A 220 -16.00 -14.83 -12.04
C GLU A 220 -15.60 -13.35 -12.06
N LYS A 221 -15.22 -12.80 -13.22
CA LYS A 221 -15.03 -11.35 -13.38
C LYS A 221 -16.32 -10.60 -13.09
N ALA A 222 -17.43 -11.03 -13.68
CA ALA A 222 -18.73 -10.41 -13.47
C ALA A 222 -19.15 -10.43 -12.00
N LYS A 223 -18.87 -11.51 -11.26
CA LYS A 223 -19.11 -11.61 -9.81
C LYS A 223 -18.24 -10.60 -9.05
N THR A 224 -16.96 -10.54 -9.36
CA THR A 224 -16.02 -9.60 -8.73
C THR A 224 -16.45 -8.16 -8.98
N LEU A 225 -16.74 -7.80 -10.24
CA LEU A 225 -17.19 -6.45 -10.59
C LEU A 225 -18.49 -6.05 -9.88
N ARG A 226 -19.44 -6.97 -9.73
CA ARG A 226 -20.70 -6.70 -8.99
C ARG A 226 -20.47 -6.30 -7.54
N ASN A 227 -19.45 -6.84 -6.90
CA ASN A 227 -19.11 -6.45 -5.52
C ASN A 227 -18.66 -4.99 -5.40
N TYR A 228 -18.20 -4.39 -6.51
CA TYR A 228 -17.74 -3.01 -6.57
C TYR A 228 -18.74 -2.04 -7.22
N LEU A 229 -19.85 -2.52 -7.80
CA LEU A 229 -20.87 -1.65 -8.44
C LEU A 229 -21.59 -0.71 -7.44
N GLY A 230 -21.50 -1.00 -6.15
CA GLY A 230 -22.00 -0.12 -5.09
C GLY A 230 -21.09 1.07 -4.77
N PHE A 231 -19.89 1.11 -5.36
CA PHE A 231 -18.93 2.18 -5.20
C PHE A 231 -18.84 2.98 -6.50
N ASP A 232 -18.75 4.29 -6.42
CA ASP A 232 -18.63 5.19 -7.59
C ASP A 232 -17.37 4.97 -8.43
N THR A 233 -16.52 4.03 -8.01
CA THR A 233 -15.29 3.64 -8.70
C THR A 233 -15.49 2.62 -9.82
N VAL A 234 -16.67 2.02 -9.91
CA VAL A 234 -17.01 1.07 -10.97
C VAL A 234 -18.24 1.56 -11.70
N VAL A 235 -18.11 1.73 -13.00
CA VAL A 235 -19.21 2.10 -13.88
C VAL A 235 -19.48 0.98 -14.89
N HIS A 236 -20.73 0.80 -15.26
CA HIS A 236 -21.17 -0.18 -16.23
C HIS A 236 -21.87 0.52 -17.39
N GLY A 237 -21.64 0.06 -18.60
CA GLY A 237 -22.33 0.52 -19.81
C GLY A 237 -22.68 -0.67 -20.71
N SER A 238 -23.86 -0.65 -21.30
CA SER A 238 -24.32 -1.66 -22.24
C SER A 238 -23.72 -1.47 -23.63
N THR A 239 -23.23 -0.27 -23.91
CA THR A 239 -22.51 0.08 -25.14
C THR A 239 -21.25 0.88 -24.80
N PRO A 240 -20.25 0.88 -25.71
CA PRO A 240 -19.03 1.69 -25.51
C PRO A 240 -19.34 3.18 -25.30
N GLU A 241 -20.35 3.70 -26.02
CA GLU A 241 -20.74 5.11 -25.91
C GLU A 241 -21.41 5.42 -24.56
N GLU A 242 -22.23 4.51 -24.05
CA GLU A 242 -22.80 4.65 -22.70
C GLU A 242 -21.70 4.60 -21.64
N LEU A 243 -20.78 3.64 -21.77
CA LEU A 243 -19.66 3.51 -20.87
C LEU A 243 -18.81 4.78 -20.85
N GLY A 244 -18.45 5.33 -22.01
CA GLY A 244 -17.69 6.57 -22.12
C GLY A 244 -18.37 7.76 -21.42
N ARG A 245 -19.69 7.92 -21.60
CA ARG A 245 -20.46 8.96 -20.90
C ARG A 245 -20.43 8.80 -19.37
N ARG A 246 -20.57 7.57 -18.88
CA ARG A 246 -20.54 7.27 -17.43
C ARG A 246 -19.17 7.48 -16.81
N MET A 247 -18.12 7.25 -17.57
CA MET A 247 -16.73 7.51 -17.15
C MET A 247 -16.40 9.02 -17.17
N GLY A 248 -17.22 9.87 -17.77
CA GLY A 248 -16.88 11.26 -18.05
C GLY A 248 -15.86 11.42 -19.18
N ALA A 249 -15.61 10.34 -19.96
CA ALA A 249 -14.70 10.34 -21.08
C ALA A 249 -15.44 10.64 -22.41
N ARG A 250 -14.69 10.88 -23.49
CA ARG A 250 -15.27 11.03 -24.82
C ARG A 250 -15.77 9.69 -25.34
N ALA A 251 -17.06 9.58 -25.56
CA ALA A 251 -17.72 8.35 -25.99
C ALA A 251 -17.11 7.74 -27.26
N ASP A 252 -16.77 8.59 -28.26
CA ASP A 252 -16.16 8.16 -29.51
C ASP A 252 -14.77 7.52 -29.29
N ASN A 253 -13.98 8.07 -28.37
CA ASN A 253 -12.66 7.52 -28.04
C ASN A 253 -12.78 6.15 -27.38
N VAL A 254 -13.73 6.00 -26.44
CA VAL A 254 -13.96 4.71 -25.76
C VAL A 254 -14.41 3.67 -26.76
N LYS A 255 -15.31 4.05 -27.69
CA LYS A 255 -15.75 3.18 -28.78
C LYS A 255 -14.56 2.74 -29.65
N GLN A 256 -13.77 3.68 -30.13
CA GLN A 256 -12.59 3.38 -30.96
C GLN A 256 -11.56 2.48 -30.22
N THR A 257 -11.46 2.63 -28.90
CA THR A 257 -10.52 1.82 -28.10
C THR A 257 -11.00 0.38 -27.93
N ILE A 258 -12.32 0.15 -27.88
CA ILE A 258 -12.91 -1.17 -27.68
C ILE A 258 -13.05 -1.95 -29.00
N GLU A 259 -13.31 -1.27 -30.11
CA GLU A 259 -13.38 -1.83 -31.48
C GLU A 259 -11.97 -2.12 -32.03
#